data_56b188ecfc4ddf836c0bdd6652c71af9
#
_entry.id   56b188ecfc4ddf836c0bdd6652c71af9
#
_cell.length_a   1.000
_cell.length_b   1.000
_cell.length_c   1.000
_cell.angle_alpha   90.00
_cell.angle_beta   90.00
_cell.angle_gamma   90.00
#
_symmetry.space_group_name_H-M   'P 1'
#
loop_
_entity.id
_entity.type
_entity.pdbx_description
1 polymer ?
#
loop_
_entity_poly.entity_id
_entity_poly.type
_entity_poly.pdbx_seq_one_letter_code
_entity_poly.pdbx_strand_id
1 'polypeptide(L)'
;MGPRDHFATRLGFVLAAAGSAVGLGNIWKFPFMAGQNGGGAFLILYVAFVLTIGLSVMLSEYAIGRAGQRNPVGAFRVLKGGAWPAVGALGVIAGFVILSFYSVVGGWTLAYAIKSVSGALASNDPKVLGAAFGAFIAEPRGVIAFHTAFMAMTLFIVAGGVQGGIERASRVLMPALAILVVVLAVRSVTLEGASKGIAFFLTPDFSRVTWGTVNAALGQAFFSLSLGMGTMMTYASYLDKQVNLPKTAAQVTLLDTGFAVVAGFMILPAVFAFGFDP
;
A
#
# COMPACT_ATOMS: atom_id res chain seq x y z
N MET A 1 12.81 23.42 21.80
CA MET A 1 12.62 22.38 20.79
C MET A 1 13.40 22.83 19.56
N GLY A 2 14.32 22.02 19.06
CA GLY A 2 15.04 22.33 17.81
C GLY A 2 14.08 22.42 16.61
N PRO A 3 14.52 22.99 15.47
CA PRO A 3 13.72 23.05 14.27
C PRO A 3 13.28 21.63 13.87
N ARG A 4 12.01 21.48 13.55
CA ARG A 4 11.43 20.19 13.14
C ARG A 4 11.96 19.87 11.75
N ASP A 5 12.27 18.59 11.49
CA ASP A 5 12.60 18.11 10.15
C ASP A 5 11.48 18.46 9.16
N HIS A 6 11.86 18.83 7.94
CA HIS A 6 10.96 19.09 6.82
C HIS A 6 11.41 18.25 5.63
N PHE A 7 10.52 17.92 4.71
CA PHE A 7 10.92 17.34 3.43
C PHE A 7 11.75 18.35 2.64
N ALA A 8 12.87 17.90 2.09
CA ALA A 8 13.77 18.77 1.34
C ALA A 8 13.11 19.31 0.05
N THR A 9 12.21 18.52 -0.55
CA THR A 9 11.54 18.90 -1.79
C THR A 9 10.07 18.46 -1.78
N ARG A 10 9.24 19.17 -2.57
CA ARG A 10 7.86 18.75 -2.80
C ARG A 10 7.78 17.36 -3.43
N LEU A 11 8.66 17.05 -4.40
CA LEU A 11 8.73 15.73 -5.02
C LEU A 11 9.09 14.66 -3.99
N GLY A 12 10.05 14.95 -3.08
CA GLY A 12 10.41 14.04 -1.98
C GLY A 12 9.24 13.72 -1.09
N PHE A 13 8.41 14.72 -0.74
CA PHE A 13 7.17 14.48 -0.01
C PHE A 13 6.19 13.60 -0.79
N VAL A 14 5.92 13.94 -2.06
CA VAL A 14 4.98 13.17 -2.90
C VAL A 14 5.44 11.72 -3.04
N LEU A 15 6.74 11.49 -3.28
CA LEU A 15 7.29 10.13 -3.35
C LEU A 15 7.25 9.40 -2.00
N ALA A 16 7.50 10.09 -0.89
CA ALA A 16 7.41 9.49 0.43
C ALA A 16 5.98 9.17 0.83
N ALA A 17 5.03 10.08 0.60
CA ALA A 17 3.61 9.85 0.88
C ALA A 17 3.01 8.79 -0.05
N ALA A 18 3.35 8.82 -1.35
CA ALA A 18 2.99 7.76 -2.29
C ALA A 18 3.66 6.43 -1.91
N GLY A 19 4.92 6.44 -1.47
CA GLY A 19 5.61 5.23 -1.01
C GLY A 19 5.03 4.65 0.28
N SER A 20 4.38 5.47 1.10
CA SER A 20 3.60 4.98 2.24
C SER A 20 2.26 4.36 1.83
N ALA A 21 1.65 4.88 0.77
CA ALA A 21 0.41 4.35 0.23
C ALA A 21 0.68 3.13 -0.69
N VAL A 22 1.62 3.26 -1.63
CA VAL A 22 2.00 2.20 -2.56
C VAL A 22 2.87 1.14 -1.88
N GLY A 23 2.34 -0.06 -1.76
CA GLY A 23 3.05 -1.17 -1.13
C GLY A 23 2.35 -2.51 -1.39
N LEU A 24 2.44 -3.41 -0.43
CA LEU A 24 1.77 -4.71 -0.47
C LEU A 24 0.24 -4.58 -0.62
N GLY A 25 -0.33 -3.45 -0.18
CA GLY A 25 -1.74 -3.12 -0.36
C GLY A 25 -2.17 -3.07 -1.82
N ASN A 26 -1.32 -2.52 -2.69
CA ASN A 26 -1.57 -2.40 -4.13
C ASN A 26 -1.15 -3.66 -4.89
N ILE A 27 0.02 -4.23 -4.52
CA ILE A 27 0.65 -5.31 -5.30
C ILE A 27 0.04 -6.67 -4.97
N TRP A 28 -0.31 -6.89 -3.73
CA TRP A 28 -0.85 -8.16 -3.24
C TRP A 28 -2.35 -8.09 -2.94
N LYS A 29 -2.73 -7.18 -2.01
CA LYS A 29 -4.10 -7.17 -1.49
C LYS A 29 -5.12 -6.71 -2.53
N PHE A 30 -4.82 -5.68 -3.31
CA PHE A 30 -5.76 -5.16 -4.30
C PHE A 30 -6.10 -6.18 -5.40
N PRO A 31 -5.12 -6.84 -6.09
CA PRO A 31 -5.45 -7.86 -7.08
C PRO A 31 -6.22 -9.05 -6.49
N PHE A 32 -5.87 -9.48 -5.28
CA PHE A 32 -6.59 -10.53 -4.56
C PHE A 32 -8.04 -10.12 -4.27
N MET A 33 -8.26 -8.90 -3.75
CA MET A 33 -9.61 -8.39 -3.48
C MET A 33 -10.42 -8.21 -4.76
N ALA A 34 -9.79 -7.77 -5.85
CA ALA A 34 -10.43 -7.65 -7.15
C ALA A 34 -10.85 -9.03 -7.69
N GLY A 35 -9.99 -10.05 -7.55
CA GLY A 35 -10.30 -11.43 -7.90
C GLY A 35 -11.51 -11.95 -7.17
N GLN A 36 -11.50 -11.86 -5.85
CA GLN A 36 -12.56 -12.36 -4.97
C GLN A 36 -13.91 -11.60 -5.07
N ASN A 37 -13.90 -10.37 -5.59
CA ASN A 37 -15.07 -9.48 -5.58
C ASN A 37 -15.57 -9.07 -6.98
N GLY A 38 -15.29 -9.87 -8.02
CA GLY A 38 -15.89 -9.70 -9.33
C GLY A 38 -15.14 -8.71 -10.25
N GLY A 39 -13.81 -8.60 -10.10
CA GLY A 39 -12.92 -7.94 -11.06
C GLY A 39 -13.29 -6.50 -11.39
N GLY A 40 -13.81 -6.26 -12.58
CA GLY A 40 -14.10 -4.91 -13.09
C GLY A 40 -15.13 -4.13 -12.28
N ALA A 41 -16.14 -4.79 -11.71
CA ALA A 41 -17.13 -4.10 -10.86
C ALA A 41 -16.48 -3.61 -9.55
N PHE A 42 -15.64 -4.44 -8.93
CA PHE A 42 -14.86 -4.04 -7.76
C PHE A 42 -13.91 -2.88 -8.08
N LEU A 43 -13.22 -2.92 -9.23
CA LEU A 43 -12.34 -1.85 -9.68
C LEU A 43 -13.07 -0.51 -9.76
N ILE A 44 -14.26 -0.48 -10.36
CA ILE A 44 -15.07 0.74 -10.48
C ILE A 44 -15.46 1.28 -9.10
N LEU A 45 -15.94 0.41 -8.21
CA LEU A 45 -16.31 0.80 -6.84
C LEU A 45 -15.10 1.34 -6.06
N TYR A 46 -13.96 0.65 -6.17
CA TYR A 46 -12.72 1.07 -5.54
C TYR A 46 -12.28 2.46 -6.02
N VAL A 47 -12.22 2.69 -7.33
CA VAL A 47 -11.85 4.00 -7.90
C VAL A 47 -12.84 5.08 -7.49
N ALA A 48 -14.14 4.79 -7.48
CA ALA A 48 -15.17 5.73 -7.03
C ALA A 48 -14.96 6.12 -5.55
N PHE A 49 -14.69 5.15 -4.66
CA PHE A 49 -14.40 5.44 -3.26
C PHE A 49 -13.09 6.19 -3.05
N VAL A 50 -12.06 5.85 -3.81
CA VAL A 50 -10.78 6.57 -3.76
C VAL A 50 -10.97 8.05 -4.14
N LEU A 51 -11.67 8.33 -5.24
CA LEU A 51 -11.82 9.70 -5.75
C LEU A 51 -12.82 10.55 -4.94
N THR A 52 -13.76 9.93 -4.25
CA THR A 52 -14.77 10.64 -3.44
C THR A 52 -14.38 10.69 -1.97
N ILE A 53 -14.51 9.57 -1.26
CA ILE A 53 -14.28 9.50 0.19
C ILE A 53 -12.77 9.54 0.48
N GLY A 54 -11.97 8.76 -0.24
CA GLY A 54 -10.53 8.64 0.00
C GLY A 54 -9.81 9.97 -0.13
N LEU A 55 -10.01 10.68 -1.24
CA LEU A 55 -9.40 11.99 -1.47
C LEU A 55 -9.84 13.03 -0.42
N SER A 56 -11.13 13.03 -0.03
CA SER A 56 -11.67 13.93 0.97
C SER A 56 -11.05 13.70 2.35
N VAL A 57 -10.92 12.44 2.75
CA VAL A 57 -10.29 12.07 4.03
C VAL A 57 -8.80 12.40 4.00
N MET A 58 -8.09 12.10 2.90
CA MET A 58 -6.68 12.44 2.74
C MET A 58 -6.43 13.94 2.87
N LEU A 59 -7.26 14.77 2.23
CA LEU A 59 -7.20 16.23 2.36
C LEU A 59 -7.40 16.69 3.79
N SER A 60 -8.34 16.09 4.51
CA SER A 60 -8.61 16.37 5.91
C SER A 60 -7.42 16.01 6.80
N GLU A 61 -6.83 14.82 6.60
CA GLU A 61 -5.62 14.40 7.32
C GLU A 61 -4.43 15.33 7.02
N TYR A 62 -4.25 15.73 5.77
CA TYR A 62 -3.20 16.68 5.40
C TYR A 62 -3.40 18.05 6.04
N ALA A 63 -4.63 18.54 6.07
CA ALA A 63 -4.95 19.82 6.70
C ALA A 63 -4.66 19.80 8.21
N ILE A 64 -5.11 18.74 8.90
CA ILE A 64 -4.88 18.56 10.34
C ILE A 64 -3.38 18.41 10.64
N GLY A 65 -2.68 17.55 9.89
CA GLY A 65 -1.25 17.31 10.07
C GLY A 65 -0.42 18.58 9.89
N ARG A 66 -0.66 19.32 8.78
CA ARG A 66 0.04 20.57 8.49
C ARG A 66 -0.28 21.68 9.49
N ALA A 67 -1.53 21.81 9.92
CA ALA A 67 -1.94 22.81 10.89
C ALA A 67 -1.38 22.51 12.30
N GLY A 68 -1.40 21.23 12.71
CA GLY A 68 -0.94 20.81 14.02
C GLY A 68 0.58 20.73 14.17
N GLN A 69 1.32 20.50 13.07
CA GLN A 69 2.77 20.32 13.06
C GLN A 69 3.26 19.33 14.14
N ARG A 70 2.49 18.26 14.38
CA ARG A 70 2.73 17.25 15.41
C ARG A 70 2.28 15.88 14.92
N ASN A 71 2.60 14.83 15.69
CA ASN A 71 2.01 13.51 15.49
C ASN A 71 0.46 13.57 15.63
N PRO A 72 -0.29 12.55 15.22
CA PRO A 72 -1.75 12.60 15.21
C PRO A 72 -2.37 12.99 16.55
N VAL A 73 -1.89 12.41 17.67
CA VAL A 73 -2.39 12.75 19.01
C VAL A 73 -2.11 14.21 19.38
N GLY A 74 -0.89 14.66 19.10
CA GLY A 74 -0.45 16.01 19.37
C GLY A 74 -1.15 17.06 18.50
N ALA A 75 -1.43 16.73 17.24
CA ALA A 75 -2.16 17.62 16.32
C ALA A 75 -3.58 17.89 16.83
N PHE A 76 -4.34 16.87 17.17
CA PHE A 76 -5.67 17.04 17.74
C PHE A 76 -5.65 17.77 19.09
N ARG A 77 -4.62 17.52 19.93
CA ARG A 77 -4.49 18.21 21.22
C ARG A 77 -4.30 19.72 21.05
N VAL A 78 -3.48 20.13 20.08
CA VAL A 78 -3.18 21.56 19.85
C VAL A 78 -4.33 22.26 19.12
N LEU A 79 -4.98 21.59 18.17
CA LEU A 79 -6.02 22.21 17.34
C LEU A 79 -7.36 22.32 18.05
N LYS A 80 -7.74 21.32 18.85
CA LYS A 80 -9.07 21.28 19.49
C LYS A 80 -9.02 20.95 20.98
N GLY A 81 -8.10 20.07 21.44
CA GLY A 81 -8.05 19.63 22.84
C GLY A 81 -9.22 18.74 23.25
N GLY A 82 -9.55 18.71 24.54
CA GLY A 82 -10.66 17.90 25.07
C GLY A 82 -10.48 16.41 24.76
N ALA A 83 -11.52 15.76 24.24
CA ALA A 83 -11.51 14.33 23.87
C ALA A 83 -10.88 14.02 22.49
N TRP A 84 -10.62 15.02 21.66
CA TRP A 84 -10.12 14.83 20.30
C TRP A 84 -8.76 14.12 20.16
N PRO A 85 -7.82 14.26 21.10
CA PRO A 85 -6.59 13.43 21.09
C PRO A 85 -6.83 11.93 21.06
N ALA A 86 -7.98 11.45 21.55
CA ALA A 86 -8.36 10.04 21.49
C ALA A 86 -8.54 9.55 20.03
N VAL A 87 -9.04 10.40 19.14
CA VAL A 87 -9.15 10.09 17.70
C VAL A 87 -7.77 9.86 17.11
N GLY A 88 -6.80 10.72 17.42
CA GLY A 88 -5.41 10.53 17.02
C GLY A 88 -4.79 9.27 17.61
N ALA A 89 -5.09 8.95 18.86
CA ALA A 89 -4.63 7.74 19.52
C ALA A 89 -5.21 6.47 18.88
N LEU A 90 -6.50 6.46 18.55
CA LEU A 90 -7.13 5.35 17.83
C LEU A 90 -6.45 5.11 16.47
N GLY A 91 -6.13 6.17 15.72
CA GLY A 91 -5.38 6.05 14.47
C GLY A 91 -4.00 5.43 14.67
N VAL A 92 -3.26 5.86 15.70
CA VAL A 92 -1.94 5.28 16.02
C VAL A 92 -2.04 3.80 16.41
N ILE A 93 -3.06 3.45 17.22
CA ILE A 93 -3.33 2.06 17.61
C ILE A 93 -3.66 1.21 16.37
N ALA A 94 -4.50 1.71 15.47
CA ALA A 94 -4.83 1.03 14.22
C ALA A 94 -3.56 0.78 13.37
N GLY A 95 -2.69 1.78 13.23
CA GLY A 95 -1.41 1.64 12.54
C GLY A 95 -0.50 0.59 13.19
N PHE A 96 -0.46 0.55 14.52
CA PHE A 96 0.32 -0.45 15.27
C PHE A 96 -0.21 -1.87 15.06
N VAL A 97 -1.54 -2.05 15.12
CA VAL A 97 -2.19 -3.35 14.86
C VAL A 97 -1.93 -3.81 13.42
N ILE A 98 -2.00 -2.90 12.44
CA ILE A 98 -1.68 -3.22 11.05
C ILE A 98 -0.21 -3.62 10.92
N LEU A 99 0.72 -2.90 11.54
CA LEU A 99 2.15 -3.19 11.48
C LEU A 99 2.46 -4.59 12.01
N SER A 100 1.72 -5.09 13.01
CA SER A 100 1.97 -6.40 13.62
C SER A 100 1.87 -7.56 12.62
N PHE A 101 0.92 -7.53 11.68
CA PHE A 101 0.83 -8.54 10.62
C PHE A 101 1.55 -8.13 9.34
N TYR A 102 1.55 -6.84 9.00
CA TYR A 102 2.13 -6.33 7.77
C TYR A 102 3.64 -6.56 7.70
N SER A 103 4.32 -6.44 8.83
CA SER A 103 5.75 -6.72 8.94
C SER A 103 6.09 -8.21 8.78
N VAL A 104 5.18 -9.11 9.17
CA VAL A 104 5.32 -10.54 8.91
C VAL A 104 5.24 -10.82 7.41
N VAL A 105 4.24 -10.26 6.73
CA VAL A 105 4.10 -10.36 5.27
C VAL A 105 5.29 -9.73 4.54
N GLY A 106 5.80 -8.60 5.03
CA GLY A 106 7.06 -8.01 4.56
C GLY A 106 8.24 -8.96 4.70
N GLY A 107 8.33 -9.69 5.81
CA GLY A 107 9.32 -10.75 6.03
C GLY A 107 9.16 -11.90 5.03
N TRP A 108 7.94 -12.34 4.72
CA TRP A 108 7.69 -13.34 3.69
C TRP A 108 8.18 -12.88 2.32
N THR A 109 7.94 -11.63 1.97
CA THR A 109 8.42 -11.06 0.70
C THR A 109 9.95 -11.12 0.61
N LEU A 110 10.64 -10.78 1.70
CA LEU A 110 12.11 -10.87 1.77
C LEU A 110 12.59 -12.33 1.63
N ALA A 111 11.95 -13.28 2.32
CA ALA A 111 12.24 -14.70 2.21
C ALA A 111 12.07 -15.21 0.77
N TYR A 112 10.95 -14.81 0.13
CA TYR A 112 10.65 -15.25 -1.23
C TYR A 112 11.55 -14.60 -2.28
N ALA A 113 12.01 -13.38 -2.07
CA ALA A 113 13.03 -12.76 -2.91
C ALA A 113 14.32 -13.60 -2.90
N ILE A 114 14.77 -14.04 -1.72
CA ILE A 114 15.96 -14.89 -1.59
C ILE A 114 15.73 -16.27 -2.20
N LYS A 115 14.58 -16.91 -1.94
CA LYS A 115 14.22 -18.22 -2.52
C LYS A 115 14.13 -18.17 -4.05
N SER A 116 13.66 -17.06 -4.62
CA SER A 116 13.60 -16.88 -6.08
C SER A 116 14.99 -16.82 -6.69
N VAL A 117 15.91 -16.05 -6.09
CA VAL A 117 17.29 -15.93 -6.58
C VAL A 117 18.07 -17.24 -6.41
N SER A 118 17.82 -18.01 -5.34
CA SER A 118 18.47 -19.30 -5.09
C SER A 118 17.96 -20.45 -5.95
N GLY A 119 16.90 -20.22 -6.76
CA GLY A 119 16.29 -21.28 -7.58
C GLY A 119 15.38 -22.23 -6.79
N ALA A 120 15.14 -21.99 -5.51
CA ALA A 120 14.30 -22.85 -4.68
C ALA A 120 12.80 -22.84 -5.09
N LEU A 121 12.41 -21.90 -5.96
CA LEU A 121 11.05 -21.78 -6.52
C LEU A 121 11.01 -22.16 -8.01
N ALA A 122 11.98 -22.89 -8.51
CA ALA A 122 12.08 -23.31 -9.91
C ALA A 122 11.09 -24.43 -10.27
N SER A 123 9.84 -24.30 -9.87
CA SER A 123 8.74 -25.21 -10.22
C SER A 123 7.64 -24.44 -10.90
N ASN A 124 7.04 -25.05 -11.94
CA ASN A 124 5.82 -24.54 -12.58
C ASN A 124 4.55 -25.23 -12.05
N ASP A 125 4.68 -26.16 -11.10
CA ASP A 125 3.53 -26.84 -10.49
C ASP A 125 2.97 -26.00 -9.33
N PRO A 126 1.73 -25.52 -9.45
CA PRO A 126 1.06 -24.76 -8.40
C PRO A 126 0.97 -25.47 -7.06
N LYS A 127 0.78 -26.79 -7.08
CA LYS A 127 0.68 -27.60 -5.85
C LYS A 127 2.02 -27.62 -5.10
N VAL A 128 3.13 -27.73 -5.83
CA VAL A 128 4.48 -27.69 -5.26
C VAL A 128 4.75 -26.31 -4.64
N LEU A 129 4.43 -25.24 -5.36
CA LEU A 129 4.63 -23.87 -4.88
C LEU A 129 3.73 -23.56 -3.67
N GLY A 130 2.47 -24.01 -3.69
CA GLY A 130 1.54 -23.86 -2.57
C GLY A 130 2.00 -24.64 -1.34
N ALA A 131 2.47 -25.88 -1.51
CA ALA A 131 3.02 -26.69 -0.43
C ALA A 131 4.31 -26.06 0.15
N ALA A 132 5.18 -25.51 -0.69
CA ALA A 132 6.39 -24.81 -0.25
C ALA A 132 6.07 -23.54 0.56
N PHE A 133 5.00 -22.81 0.20
CA PHE A 133 4.51 -21.68 0.98
C PHE A 133 3.91 -22.14 2.33
N GLY A 134 3.05 -23.16 2.30
CA GLY A 134 2.45 -23.73 3.51
C GLY A 134 3.51 -24.22 4.50
N ALA A 135 4.54 -24.93 4.03
CA ALA A 135 5.65 -25.37 4.86
C ALA A 135 6.46 -24.21 5.45
N PHE A 136 6.68 -23.13 4.66
CA PHE A 136 7.40 -21.97 5.14
C PHE A 136 6.64 -21.22 6.25
N ILE A 137 5.34 -20.98 6.08
CA ILE A 137 4.55 -20.26 7.10
C ILE A 137 4.29 -21.09 8.36
N ALA A 138 4.38 -22.42 8.26
CA ALA A 138 4.26 -23.35 9.38
C ALA A 138 5.56 -23.47 10.19
N GLU A 139 6.69 -22.91 9.70
CA GLU A 139 7.99 -22.97 10.37
C GLU A 139 8.27 -21.64 11.09
N PRO A 140 8.07 -21.57 12.44
CA PRO A 140 8.12 -20.29 13.17
C PRO A 140 9.51 -19.61 13.12
N ARG A 141 10.59 -20.39 13.10
CA ARG A 141 11.96 -19.84 13.17
C ARG A 141 12.27 -19.01 11.94
N GLY A 142 11.96 -19.53 10.74
CA GLY A 142 12.15 -18.82 9.49
C GLY A 142 11.27 -17.56 9.41
N VAL A 143 10.00 -17.70 9.76
CA VAL A 143 9.07 -16.55 9.77
C VAL A 143 9.56 -15.45 10.71
N ILE A 144 9.95 -15.79 11.96
CA ILE A 144 10.45 -14.81 12.93
C ILE A 144 11.75 -14.18 12.46
N ALA A 145 12.68 -14.95 11.88
CA ALA A 145 13.96 -14.44 11.38
C ALA A 145 13.75 -13.40 10.27
N PHE A 146 12.92 -13.70 9.27
CA PHE A 146 12.63 -12.79 8.17
C PHE A 146 11.79 -11.58 8.60
N HIS A 147 10.84 -11.75 9.51
CA HIS A 147 10.12 -10.65 10.14
C HIS A 147 11.10 -9.70 10.85
N THR A 148 12.01 -10.25 11.66
CA THR A 148 13.00 -9.46 12.39
C THR A 148 13.93 -8.72 11.44
N ALA A 149 14.39 -9.37 10.37
CA ALA A 149 15.22 -8.73 9.34
C ALA A 149 14.48 -7.58 8.65
N PHE A 150 13.21 -7.78 8.26
CA PHE A 150 12.38 -6.72 7.67
C PHE A 150 12.18 -5.55 8.64
N MET A 151 11.89 -5.81 9.91
CA MET A 151 11.74 -4.78 10.93
C MET A 151 13.04 -4.03 11.18
N ALA A 152 14.19 -4.71 11.21
CA ALA A 152 15.50 -4.08 11.35
C ALA A 152 15.79 -3.13 10.16
N MET A 153 15.51 -3.54 8.92
CA MET A 153 15.63 -2.68 7.74
C MET A 153 14.72 -1.44 7.85
N THR A 154 13.48 -1.63 8.28
CA THR A 154 12.52 -0.54 8.48
C THR A 154 13.00 0.45 9.54
N LEU A 155 13.45 -0.06 10.70
CA LEU A 155 14.00 0.76 11.78
C LEU A 155 15.24 1.54 11.34
N PHE A 156 16.13 0.92 10.56
CA PHE A 156 17.30 1.59 10.01
C PHE A 156 16.94 2.79 9.13
N ILE A 157 15.94 2.61 8.23
CA ILE A 157 15.46 3.72 7.37
C ILE A 157 14.83 4.82 8.22
N VAL A 158 13.94 4.46 9.17
CA VAL A 158 13.25 5.43 10.01
C VAL A 158 14.22 6.18 10.93
N ALA A 159 15.23 5.51 11.46
CA ALA A 159 16.28 6.12 12.29
C ALA A 159 17.10 7.18 11.54
N GLY A 160 17.17 7.10 10.21
CA GLY A 160 17.75 8.14 9.35
C GLY A 160 16.95 9.44 9.28
N GLY A 161 15.77 9.50 9.93
CA GLY A 161 14.88 10.67 9.92
C GLY A 161 14.12 10.86 8.62
N VAL A 162 13.50 12.03 8.46
CA VAL A 162 12.63 12.31 7.30
C VAL A 162 13.46 12.45 6.02
N GLN A 163 14.47 13.31 6.01
CA GLN A 163 15.26 13.59 4.80
C GLN A 163 16.28 12.49 4.49
N GLY A 164 17.09 12.10 5.49
CA GLY A 164 18.19 11.16 5.33
C GLY A 164 17.72 9.70 5.21
N GLY A 165 16.61 9.37 5.81
CA GLY A 165 16.02 8.02 5.82
C GLY A 165 14.87 7.88 4.83
N ILE A 166 13.67 8.34 5.22
CA ILE A 166 12.43 8.08 4.50
C ILE A 166 12.44 8.66 3.09
N GLU A 167 12.77 9.96 2.94
CA GLU A 167 12.79 10.63 1.64
C GLU A 167 13.84 10.01 0.70
N ARG A 168 15.05 9.75 1.23
CA ARG A 168 16.12 9.15 0.44
C ARG A 168 15.78 7.73 -0.02
N ALA A 169 15.23 6.89 0.86
CA ALA A 169 14.79 5.55 0.51
C ALA A 169 13.68 5.59 -0.55
N SER A 170 12.67 6.44 -0.36
CA SER A 170 11.54 6.56 -1.30
C SER A 170 11.97 7.06 -2.69
N ARG A 171 12.96 7.95 -2.77
CA ARG A 171 13.49 8.43 -4.06
C ARG A 171 14.11 7.33 -4.92
N VAL A 172 14.62 6.27 -4.30
CA VAL A 172 15.24 5.14 -5.01
C VAL A 172 14.24 4.00 -5.19
N LEU A 173 13.57 3.61 -4.10
CA LEU A 173 12.71 2.43 -4.10
C LEU A 173 11.43 2.63 -4.92
N MET A 174 10.83 3.83 -4.92
CA MET A 174 9.59 4.07 -5.66
C MET A 174 9.75 3.97 -7.18
N PRO A 175 10.74 4.61 -7.82
CA PRO A 175 10.99 4.40 -9.24
C PRO A 175 11.37 2.97 -9.58
N ALA A 176 12.18 2.30 -8.75
CA ALA A 176 12.56 0.92 -8.97
C ALA A 176 11.33 0.00 -8.92
N LEU A 177 10.45 0.20 -7.94
CA LEU A 177 9.18 -0.53 -7.84
C LEU A 177 8.28 -0.27 -9.04
N ALA A 178 8.16 0.99 -9.48
CA ALA A 178 7.36 1.36 -10.66
C ALA A 178 7.83 0.63 -11.92
N ILE A 179 9.13 0.62 -12.17
CA ILE A 179 9.72 -0.09 -13.31
C ILE A 179 9.43 -1.60 -13.21
N LEU A 180 9.65 -2.21 -12.05
CA LEU A 180 9.39 -3.64 -11.82
C LEU A 180 7.93 -4.00 -12.08
N VAL A 181 6.99 -3.25 -11.50
CA VAL A 181 5.55 -3.52 -11.65
C VAL A 181 5.12 -3.37 -13.09
N VAL A 182 5.59 -2.34 -13.82
CA VAL A 182 5.29 -2.15 -15.24
C VAL A 182 5.88 -3.27 -16.11
N VAL A 183 7.14 -3.65 -15.90
CA VAL A 183 7.78 -4.75 -16.64
C VAL A 183 7.02 -6.07 -16.43
N LEU A 184 6.65 -6.38 -15.19
CA LEU A 184 5.89 -7.58 -14.87
C LEU A 184 4.47 -7.53 -15.42
N ALA A 185 3.80 -6.36 -15.40
CA ALA A 185 2.49 -6.18 -16.01
C ALA A 185 2.53 -6.39 -17.53
N VAL A 186 3.51 -5.81 -18.21
CA VAL A 186 3.72 -6.05 -19.65
C VAL A 186 3.94 -7.54 -19.92
N ARG A 187 4.78 -8.21 -19.12
CA ARG A 187 5.00 -9.65 -19.27
C ARG A 187 3.72 -10.46 -19.02
N SER A 188 2.93 -10.09 -18.01
CA SER A 188 1.69 -10.78 -17.66
C SER A 188 0.64 -10.69 -18.78
N VAL A 189 0.43 -9.51 -19.34
CA VAL A 189 -0.58 -9.32 -20.40
C VAL A 189 -0.18 -9.95 -21.76
N THR A 190 1.10 -10.29 -21.94
CA THR A 190 1.61 -11.00 -23.14
C THR A 190 1.62 -12.52 -22.97
N LEU A 191 1.17 -13.08 -21.86
CA LEU A 191 1.05 -14.52 -21.66
C LEU A 191 -0.08 -15.09 -22.51
N GLU A 192 0.08 -16.31 -22.99
CA GLU A 192 -0.99 -17.06 -23.63
C GLU A 192 -2.14 -17.29 -22.64
N GLY A 193 -3.38 -16.95 -23.02
CA GLY A 193 -4.54 -17.02 -22.12
C GLY A 193 -4.78 -15.79 -21.23
N ALA A 194 -3.89 -14.80 -21.24
CA ALA A 194 -4.01 -13.57 -20.44
C ALA A 194 -5.29 -12.76 -20.75
N SER A 195 -5.82 -12.88 -21.95
CA SER A 195 -7.03 -12.14 -22.39
C SER A 195 -8.25 -12.37 -21.48
N LYS A 196 -8.39 -13.58 -20.91
CA LYS A 196 -9.48 -13.88 -19.96
C LYS A 196 -9.34 -13.06 -18.69
N GLY A 197 -8.13 -12.95 -18.15
CA GLY A 197 -7.85 -12.15 -16.94
C GLY A 197 -8.01 -10.66 -17.20
N ILE A 198 -7.61 -10.17 -18.38
CA ILE A 198 -7.82 -8.78 -18.80
C ILE A 198 -9.32 -8.48 -18.90
N ALA A 199 -10.09 -9.37 -19.55
CA ALA A 199 -11.54 -9.23 -19.65
C ALA A 199 -12.20 -9.24 -18.27
N PHE A 200 -11.84 -10.18 -17.39
CA PHE A 200 -12.34 -10.22 -16.01
C PHE A 200 -12.07 -8.92 -15.24
N PHE A 201 -10.87 -8.35 -15.40
CA PHE A 201 -10.46 -7.14 -14.68
C PHE A 201 -11.10 -5.86 -15.22
N LEU A 202 -11.45 -5.82 -16.53
CA LEU A 202 -11.98 -4.62 -17.17
C LEU A 202 -13.47 -4.66 -17.44
N THR A 203 -14.09 -5.85 -17.52
CA THR A 203 -15.52 -5.96 -17.81
C THR A 203 -16.31 -6.01 -16.51
N PRO A 204 -17.06 -4.95 -16.17
CA PRO A 204 -17.82 -4.90 -14.92
C PRO A 204 -19.08 -5.79 -14.99
N ASP A 205 -19.21 -6.69 -14.05
CA ASP A 205 -20.44 -7.45 -13.81
C ASP A 205 -21.09 -7.00 -12.48
N PHE A 206 -21.97 -6.03 -12.58
CA PHE A 206 -22.67 -5.51 -11.39
C PHE A 206 -23.70 -6.46 -10.81
N SER A 207 -24.09 -7.55 -11.52
CA SER A 207 -25.02 -8.54 -10.99
C SER A 207 -24.45 -9.33 -9.80
N ARG A 208 -23.12 -9.36 -9.67
CA ARG A 208 -22.39 -10.02 -8.58
C ARG A 208 -22.04 -9.11 -7.41
N VAL A 209 -22.36 -7.83 -7.52
CA VAL A 209 -22.04 -6.87 -6.46
C VAL A 209 -22.95 -7.07 -5.27
N THR A 210 -22.36 -7.27 -4.11
CA THR A 210 -23.04 -7.40 -2.82
C THR A 210 -22.62 -6.26 -1.88
N TRP A 211 -23.30 -6.13 -0.75
CA TRP A 211 -22.83 -5.25 0.32
C TRP A 211 -21.43 -5.61 0.81
N GLY A 212 -21.06 -6.90 0.75
CA GLY A 212 -19.71 -7.38 1.01
C GLY A 212 -18.70 -6.77 0.05
N THR A 213 -19.01 -6.79 -1.26
CA THR A 213 -18.19 -6.17 -2.32
C THR A 213 -18.00 -4.66 -2.10
N VAL A 214 -19.08 -3.94 -1.74
CA VAL A 214 -19.04 -2.50 -1.45
C VAL A 214 -18.13 -2.20 -0.25
N ASN A 215 -18.29 -2.93 0.85
CA ASN A 215 -17.47 -2.80 2.04
C ASN A 215 -16.00 -3.16 1.77
N ALA A 216 -15.77 -4.20 0.98
CA ALA A 216 -14.44 -4.62 0.56
C ALA A 216 -13.73 -3.53 -0.26
N ALA A 217 -14.43 -2.90 -1.21
CA ALA A 217 -13.90 -1.81 -2.04
C ALA A 217 -13.61 -0.55 -1.21
N LEU A 218 -14.52 -0.19 -0.29
CA LEU A 218 -14.31 0.93 0.63
C LEU A 218 -13.13 0.67 1.57
N GLY A 219 -13.08 -0.51 2.19
CA GLY A 219 -11.97 -0.92 3.05
C GLY A 219 -10.63 -0.95 2.31
N GLN A 220 -10.62 -1.40 1.05
CA GLN A 220 -9.42 -1.38 0.20
C GLN A 220 -8.98 0.05 -0.11
N ALA A 221 -9.90 0.98 -0.38
CA ALA A 221 -9.56 2.38 -0.64
C ALA A 221 -8.89 3.04 0.58
N PHE A 222 -9.43 2.82 1.79
CA PHE A 222 -8.83 3.32 3.04
C PHE A 222 -7.45 2.70 3.30
N PHE A 223 -7.35 1.40 3.12
CA PHE A 223 -6.11 0.66 3.35
C PHE A 223 -5.01 1.08 2.38
N SER A 224 -5.32 1.16 1.08
CA SER A 224 -4.39 1.56 0.02
C SER A 224 -3.84 2.96 0.25
N LEU A 225 -4.71 3.92 0.51
CA LEU A 225 -4.33 5.32 0.76
C LEU A 225 -3.78 5.59 2.17
N SER A 226 -3.62 4.55 3.00
CA SER A 226 -3.13 4.67 4.39
C SER A 226 -3.94 5.67 5.24
N LEU A 227 -5.27 5.68 5.10
CA LEU A 227 -6.16 6.61 5.77
C LEU A 227 -6.68 6.05 7.10
N GLY A 228 -7.06 6.94 8.03
CA GLY A 228 -7.64 6.58 9.32
C GLY A 228 -6.62 6.13 10.38
N MET A 229 -5.36 5.93 10.01
CA MET A 229 -4.29 5.52 10.94
C MET A 229 -3.30 6.63 11.30
N GLY A 230 -3.61 7.87 10.93
CA GLY A 230 -2.78 9.04 11.24
C GLY A 230 -1.47 9.13 10.45
N THR A 231 -1.24 8.22 9.51
CA THR A 231 -0.02 8.19 8.70
C THR A 231 0.06 9.44 7.83
N MET A 232 -0.98 9.77 7.09
CA MET A 232 -1.02 10.95 6.22
C MET A 232 -0.98 12.26 7.03
N MET A 233 -1.57 12.31 8.24
CA MET A 233 -1.36 13.43 9.18
C MET A 233 0.11 13.56 9.57
N THR A 234 0.78 12.46 9.87
CA THR A 234 2.19 12.46 10.27
C THR A 234 3.06 12.99 9.14
N TYR A 235 2.91 12.48 7.91
CA TYR A 235 3.63 12.99 6.75
C TYR A 235 3.37 14.48 6.52
N ALA A 236 2.10 14.90 6.55
CA ALA A 236 1.72 16.30 6.34
C ALA A 236 2.21 17.24 7.45
N SER A 237 2.50 16.72 8.64
CA SER A 237 3.07 17.52 9.73
C SER A 237 4.51 17.99 9.47
N TYR A 238 5.16 17.44 8.45
CA TYR A 238 6.49 17.86 7.97
C TYR A 238 6.43 18.73 6.70
N LEU A 239 5.20 19.13 6.27
CA LEU A 239 5.02 20.01 5.11
C LEU A 239 5.11 21.48 5.48
N ASP A 240 5.67 22.25 4.56
CA ASP A 240 5.63 23.70 4.62
C ASP A 240 4.20 24.23 4.41
N LYS A 241 3.91 25.37 5.03
CA LYS A 241 2.59 26.03 4.96
C LYS A 241 2.18 26.43 3.54
N GLN A 242 3.16 26.65 2.65
CA GLN A 242 2.93 27.11 1.27
C GLN A 242 2.57 25.96 0.29
N VAL A 243 2.68 24.71 0.70
CA VAL A 243 2.37 23.55 -0.18
C VAL A 243 0.88 23.51 -0.51
N ASN A 244 0.56 23.35 -1.79
CA ASN A 244 -0.82 23.19 -2.26
C ASN A 244 -1.32 21.78 -1.92
N LEU A 245 -2.08 21.65 -0.82
CA LEU A 245 -2.59 20.36 -0.34
C LEU A 245 -3.49 19.64 -1.34
N PRO A 246 -4.49 20.28 -1.99
CA PRO A 246 -5.34 19.61 -2.97
C PRO A 246 -4.54 18.99 -4.12
N LYS A 247 -3.60 19.74 -4.69
CA LYS A 247 -2.75 19.25 -5.77
C LYS A 247 -1.87 18.09 -5.31
N THR A 248 -1.36 18.15 -4.10
CA THR A 248 -0.48 17.11 -3.55
C THR A 248 -1.26 15.86 -3.18
N ALA A 249 -2.44 15.99 -2.57
CA ALA A 249 -3.31 14.85 -2.27
C ALA A 249 -3.76 14.15 -3.57
N ALA A 250 -4.19 14.91 -4.57
CA ALA A 250 -4.56 14.33 -5.87
C ALA A 250 -3.40 13.58 -6.52
N GLN A 251 -2.16 14.12 -6.45
CA GLN A 251 -0.97 13.43 -6.98
C GLN A 251 -0.70 12.11 -6.27
N VAL A 252 -0.76 12.07 -4.94
CA VAL A 252 -0.56 10.85 -4.15
C VAL A 252 -1.65 9.84 -4.45
N THR A 253 -2.92 10.27 -4.45
CA THR A 253 -4.07 9.42 -4.75
C THR A 253 -3.98 8.80 -6.15
N LEU A 254 -3.64 9.60 -7.17
CA LEU A 254 -3.50 9.11 -8.55
C LEU A 254 -2.33 8.14 -8.71
N LEU A 255 -1.20 8.41 -8.07
CA LEU A 255 -0.06 7.49 -8.07
C LEU A 255 -0.44 6.16 -7.40
N ASP A 256 -1.04 6.19 -6.22
CA ASP A 256 -1.48 4.98 -5.50
C ASP A 256 -2.46 4.15 -6.34
N THR A 257 -3.51 4.78 -6.84
CA THR A 257 -4.52 4.11 -7.67
C THR A 257 -3.92 3.58 -8.97
N GLY A 258 -3.05 4.34 -9.61
CA GLY A 258 -2.32 3.90 -10.81
C GLY A 258 -1.50 2.64 -10.54
N PHE A 259 -0.77 2.59 -9.44
CA PHE A 259 -0.04 1.39 -9.03
C PHE A 259 -0.97 0.20 -8.77
N ALA A 260 -2.11 0.40 -8.10
CA ALA A 260 -3.08 -0.66 -7.86
C ALA A 260 -3.62 -1.24 -9.18
N VAL A 261 -3.97 -0.38 -10.12
CA VAL A 261 -4.47 -0.79 -11.45
C VAL A 261 -3.40 -1.55 -12.23
N VAL A 262 -2.16 -1.04 -12.28
CA VAL A 262 -1.05 -1.73 -12.97
C VAL A 262 -0.74 -3.08 -12.29
N ALA A 263 -0.82 -3.16 -10.96
CA ALA A 263 -0.69 -4.42 -10.23
C ALA A 263 -1.83 -5.40 -10.54
N GLY A 264 -3.05 -4.91 -10.77
CA GLY A 264 -4.16 -5.71 -11.29
C GLY A 264 -3.81 -6.34 -12.64
N PHE A 265 -3.24 -5.57 -13.58
CA PHE A 265 -2.74 -6.09 -14.85
C PHE A 265 -1.51 -6.99 -14.70
N MET A 266 -0.73 -6.83 -13.66
CA MET A 266 0.41 -7.71 -13.36
C MET A 266 -0.04 -9.09 -12.88
N ILE A 267 -1.05 -9.16 -12.03
CA ILE A 267 -1.43 -10.40 -11.33
C ILE A 267 -2.56 -11.14 -12.05
N LEU A 268 -3.69 -10.48 -12.33
CA LEU A 268 -4.89 -11.17 -12.82
C LEU A 268 -4.69 -11.86 -14.17
N PRO A 269 -4.06 -11.24 -15.20
CA PRO A 269 -3.83 -11.93 -16.45
C PRO A 269 -2.93 -13.17 -16.27
N ALA A 270 -1.93 -13.12 -15.40
CA ALA A 270 -1.08 -14.28 -15.10
C ALA A 270 -1.85 -15.38 -14.39
N VAL A 271 -2.71 -15.06 -13.41
CA VAL A 271 -3.56 -16.01 -12.69
C VAL A 271 -4.39 -16.82 -13.69
N PHE A 272 -5.09 -16.13 -14.61
CA PHE A 272 -5.90 -16.81 -15.64
C PHE A 272 -5.07 -17.56 -16.68
N ALA A 273 -3.90 -17.03 -17.09
CA ALA A 273 -3.00 -17.68 -18.03
C ALA A 273 -2.47 -19.02 -17.50
N PHE A 274 -2.22 -19.11 -16.19
CA PHE A 274 -1.80 -20.34 -15.53
C PHE A 274 -2.96 -21.25 -15.08
N GLY A 275 -4.21 -20.91 -15.41
CA GLY A 275 -5.38 -21.72 -15.13
C GLY A 275 -5.85 -21.72 -13.68
N PHE A 276 -5.51 -20.69 -12.92
CA PHE A 276 -6.01 -20.49 -11.56
C PHE A 276 -7.34 -19.71 -11.58
N ASP A 277 -8.19 -19.97 -10.57
CA ASP A 277 -9.31 -19.12 -10.24
C ASP A 277 -8.83 -17.96 -9.36
N PRO A 278 -9.26 -16.71 -9.65
CA PRO A 278 -8.86 -15.53 -8.92
C PRO A 278 -9.48 -15.43 -7.52
#